data_3668bd4a332e82a79bdc36db878800c7
#
_entry.id   3668bd4a332e82a79bdc36db878800c7
#
_cell.length_a   1.000
_cell.length_b   1.000
_cell.length_c   1.000
_cell.angle_alpha   90.00
_cell.angle_beta   90.00
_cell.angle_gamma   90.00
#
_symmetry.space_group_name_H-M   'P 1'
#
loop_
_entity.id
_entity.type
_entity.pdbx_description
1 polymer ?
#
loop_
_entity_poly.entity_id
_entity_poly.type
_entity_poly.pdbx_seq_one_letter_code
_entity_poly.pdbx_strand_id
1 'polypeptide(L)'
;MKVKVLGPGCAKCKQLYVEAEKAVAAAGVDAELEKVEKLDEIMSYGVMMTPALVVDGEVKCAGRVAKPAEIATWLTTAAAKRMKG
;
A
#
# COMPACT_ATOMS: atom_id res chain seq x y z
N MET A 1 10.11 -5.97 2.90
CA MET A 1 9.24 -4.79 2.79
C MET A 1 7.79 -5.24 2.87
N LYS A 2 7.00 -4.60 3.70
CA LYS A 2 5.57 -4.92 3.82
C LYS A 2 4.72 -3.82 3.23
N VAL A 3 3.81 -4.22 2.35
CA VAL A 3 2.86 -3.31 1.71
C VAL A 3 1.46 -3.76 2.11
N LYS A 4 0.68 -2.84 2.68
CA LYS A 4 -0.66 -3.16 3.16
C LYS A 4 -1.70 -2.31 2.47
N VAL A 5 -2.79 -2.95 2.05
CA VAL A 5 -3.95 -2.24 1.50
C VAL A 5 -5.03 -2.28 2.58
N LEU A 6 -5.37 -1.12 3.09
CA LEU A 6 -6.34 -0.97 4.17
C LEU A 6 -7.73 -0.71 3.59
N GLY A 7 -8.69 -1.53 3.97
CA GLY A 7 -10.07 -1.32 3.53
C GLY A 7 -10.94 -2.54 3.78
N PRO A 8 -12.24 -2.33 4.01
CA PRO A 8 -13.17 -3.41 4.36
C PRO A 8 -13.62 -4.29 3.18
N GLY A 9 -12.92 -4.26 2.05
CA GLY A 9 -13.24 -5.12 0.91
C GLY A 9 -14.15 -4.51 -0.13
N CYS A 10 -14.26 -3.18 -0.17
CA CYS A 10 -15.04 -2.48 -1.18
C CYS A 10 -14.40 -2.61 -2.57
N ALA A 11 -15.13 -2.24 -3.61
CA ALA A 11 -14.63 -2.33 -4.99
C ALA A 11 -13.33 -1.57 -5.19
N LYS A 12 -13.24 -0.37 -4.64
CA LYS A 12 -12.02 0.45 -4.72
C LYS A 12 -10.86 -0.17 -3.94
N CYS A 13 -11.15 -0.82 -2.82
CA CYS A 13 -10.13 -1.51 -2.03
C CYS A 13 -9.53 -2.66 -2.84
N LYS A 14 -10.37 -3.43 -3.51
CA LYS A 14 -9.92 -4.52 -4.38
C LYS A 14 -9.10 -3.99 -5.54
N GLN A 15 -9.52 -2.88 -6.13
CA GLN A 15 -8.81 -2.26 -7.24
C GLN A 15 -7.43 -1.78 -6.80
N LEU A 16 -7.33 -1.14 -5.64
CA LEU A 16 -6.05 -0.69 -5.12
C LEU A 16 -5.11 -1.88 -4.88
N TYR A 17 -5.65 -2.99 -4.39
CA TYR A 17 -4.85 -4.20 -4.21
C TYR A 17 -4.26 -4.69 -5.54
N VAL A 18 -5.07 -4.73 -6.58
CA VAL A 18 -4.60 -5.13 -7.92
C VAL A 18 -3.54 -4.17 -8.45
N GLU A 19 -3.74 -2.87 -8.27
CA GLU A 19 -2.77 -1.87 -8.70
C GLU A 19 -1.46 -2.02 -7.92
N ALA A 20 -1.55 -2.34 -6.63
CA ALA A 20 -0.36 -2.58 -5.81
C ALA A 20 0.39 -3.84 -6.26
N GLU A 21 -0.32 -4.90 -6.62
CA GLU A 21 0.30 -6.12 -7.16
C GLU A 21 1.10 -5.81 -8.43
N LYS A 22 0.50 -5.03 -9.33
CA LYS A 22 1.15 -4.62 -10.57
C LYS A 22 2.41 -3.81 -10.29
N ALA A 23 2.32 -2.90 -9.31
CA ALA A 23 3.44 -2.05 -8.95
C ALA A 23 4.61 -2.83 -8.34
N VAL A 24 4.32 -3.81 -7.49
CA VAL A 24 5.34 -4.68 -6.91
C VAL A 24 6.08 -5.43 -8.01
N ALA A 25 5.34 -5.99 -8.97
CA ALA A 25 5.94 -6.70 -10.09
C ALA A 25 6.78 -5.76 -10.96
N ALA A 26 6.27 -4.58 -11.25
CA ALA A 26 6.96 -3.60 -12.11
C ALA A 26 8.21 -3.02 -11.46
N ALA A 27 8.16 -2.78 -10.15
CA ALA A 27 9.29 -2.22 -9.42
C ALA A 27 10.40 -3.25 -9.16
N GLY A 28 10.09 -4.53 -9.26
CA GLY A 28 11.05 -5.59 -9.01
C GLY A 28 11.55 -5.64 -7.57
N VAL A 29 10.79 -5.12 -6.63
CA VAL A 29 11.16 -5.13 -5.22
C VAL A 29 10.64 -6.39 -4.53
N ASP A 30 11.33 -6.82 -3.49
CA ASP A 30 10.89 -7.94 -2.66
C ASP A 30 9.93 -7.39 -1.60
N ALA A 31 8.64 -7.49 -1.87
CA ALA A 31 7.60 -6.95 -1.01
C ALA A 31 6.51 -7.97 -0.77
N GLU A 32 6.03 -7.99 0.47
CA GLU A 32 4.87 -8.79 0.85
C GLU A 32 3.64 -7.89 0.79
N LEU A 33 2.64 -8.30 0.02
CA LEU A 33 1.40 -7.55 -0.11
C LEU A 33 0.31 -8.21 0.71
N GLU A 34 -0.36 -7.41 1.54
CA GLU A 34 -1.33 -7.88 2.51
C GLU A 34 -2.57 -7.01 2.51
N LYS A 35 -3.73 -7.63 2.69
CA LYS A 35 -4.99 -6.90 2.88
C LYS A 35 -5.27 -6.75 4.37
N VAL A 36 -5.61 -5.54 4.79
CA VAL A 36 -6.03 -5.27 6.16
C VAL A 36 -7.50 -4.83 6.12
N GLU A 37 -8.38 -5.71 6.54
CA GLU A 37 -9.82 -5.48 6.46
C GLU A 37 -10.48 -5.15 7.80
N LYS A 38 -9.80 -5.41 8.90
CA LYS A 38 -10.33 -5.13 10.23
C LYS A 38 -10.29 -3.64 10.53
N LEU A 39 -11.42 -3.10 10.91
CA LEU A 39 -11.57 -1.67 11.14
C LEU A 39 -10.61 -1.13 12.21
N ASP A 40 -10.45 -1.85 13.31
CA ASP A 40 -9.54 -1.45 14.39
C ASP A 40 -8.08 -1.36 13.91
N GLU A 41 -7.64 -2.29 13.08
CA GLU A 41 -6.30 -2.24 12.51
C GLU A 41 -6.16 -1.07 11.54
N ILE A 42 -7.17 -0.82 10.71
CA ILE A 42 -7.19 0.31 9.78
C ILE A 42 -7.07 1.61 10.55
N MET A 43 -7.84 1.76 11.61
CA MET A 43 -7.83 2.98 12.43
C MET A 43 -6.52 3.18 13.16
N SER A 44 -5.80 2.10 13.48
CA SER A 44 -4.51 2.20 14.16
C SER A 44 -3.45 2.93 13.32
N TYR A 45 -3.64 2.99 12.00
CA TYR A 45 -2.76 3.76 11.12
C TYR A 45 -3.13 5.24 11.02
N GLY A 46 -4.19 5.64 11.69
CA GLY A 46 -4.64 7.03 11.67
C GLY A 46 -5.36 7.45 10.39
N VAL A 47 -5.75 6.50 9.54
CA VAL A 47 -6.47 6.82 8.32
C VAL A 47 -7.96 6.96 8.60
N MET A 48 -8.59 7.94 7.98
CA MET A 48 -10.03 8.19 8.14
C MET A 48 -10.81 7.83 6.88
N MET A 49 -10.11 7.55 5.80
CA MET A 49 -10.72 7.20 4.51
C MET A 49 -10.09 5.96 3.93
N THR A 50 -10.87 5.11 3.32
CA THR A 50 -10.38 3.90 2.62
C THR A 50 -10.82 3.95 1.16
N PRO A 51 -10.09 3.30 0.26
CA PRO A 51 -8.90 2.47 0.51
C PRO A 51 -7.67 3.31 0.85
N ALA A 52 -6.74 2.71 1.59
CA ALA A 52 -5.47 3.35 1.91
C ALA A 52 -4.32 2.39 1.63
N LEU A 53 -3.16 2.94 1.31
CA LEU A 53 -1.96 2.14 1.04
C LEU A 53 -0.88 2.49 2.06
N VAL A 54 -0.31 1.45 2.66
CA VAL A 54 0.77 1.57 3.63
C VAL A 54 2.00 0.86 3.10
N VAL A 55 3.14 1.51 3.12
CA VAL A 55 4.42 0.92 2.73
C VAL A 55 5.38 1.04 3.92
N ASP A 56 5.81 -0.11 4.45
CA ASP A 56 6.71 -0.18 5.61
C ASP A 56 6.24 0.68 6.79
N GLY A 57 4.96 0.63 7.08
CA GLY A 57 4.38 1.35 8.22
C GLY A 57 4.00 2.80 7.94
N GLU A 58 4.29 3.32 6.76
CA GLU A 58 3.92 4.70 6.38
C GLU A 58 2.72 4.70 5.46
N VAL A 59 1.71 5.49 5.80
CA VAL A 59 0.54 5.67 4.95
C VAL A 59 0.93 6.56 3.77
N LYS A 60 0.83 6.02 2.56
CA LYS A 60 1.20 6.76 1.34
C LYS A 60 0.02 7.42 0.66
N CYS A 61 -1.16 6.82 0.73
CA CYS A 61 -2.38 7.45 0.24
C CYS A 61 -3.58 6.93 1.03
N ALA A 62 -4.64 7.72 1.06
CA ALA A 62 -5.89 7.34 1.71
C ALA A 62 -7.05 7.96 0.96
N GLY A 63 -8.13 7.20 0.79
CA GLY A 63 -9.34 7.67 0.16
C GLY A 63 -9.34 7.66 -1.37
N ARG A 64 -8.32 7.06 -1.99
CA ARG A 64 -8.27 6.96 -3.45
C ARG A 64 -7.51 5.72 -3.91
N VAL A 65 -7.70 5.36 -5.16
CA VAL A 65 -6.94 4.28 -5.80
C VAL A 65 -5.73 4.90 -6.49
N ALA A 66 -4.53 4.63 -5.98
CA ALA A 66 -3.30 5.13 -6.58
C ALA A 66 -2.98 4.36 -7.87
N LYS A 67 -2.33 5.02 -8.80
CA LYS A 67 -1.90 4.39 -10.04
C LYS A 67 -0.66 3.53 -9.80
N PRO A 68 -0.46 2.45 -10.58
CA PRO A 68 0.73 1.60 -10.41
C PRO A 68 2.05 2.37 -10.46
N ALA A 69 2.14 3.39 -11.32
CA ALA A 69 3.35 4.20 -11.42
C ALA A 69 3.66 4.96 -10.13
N GLU A 70 2.62 5.49 -9.47
CA GLU A 70 2.79 6.17 -8.18
C GLU A 70 3.26 5.18 -7.11
N ILE A 71 2.59 4.03 -7.06
CA ILE A 71 2.92 3.00 -6.06
C ILE A 71 4.35 2.50 -6.27
N ALA A 72 4.74 2.26 -7.52
CA ALA A 72 6.09 1.82 -7.84
C ALA A 72 7.14 2.82 -7.35
N THR A 73 6.87 4.12 -7.49
CA THR A 73 7.75 5.17 -6.98
C THR A 73 7.90 5.09 -5.46
N TRP A 74 6.80 4.89 -4.76
CA TRP A 74 6.85 4.74 -3.29
C TRP A 74 7.64 3.49 -2.88
N LEU A 75 7.46 2.39 -3.61
CA LEU A 75 8.18 1.15 -3.33
C LEU A 75 9.68 1.29 -3.54
N THR A 76 10.09 1.89 -4.65
CA THR A 76 11.52 2.09 -4.94
C THR A 76 12.16 3.07 -3.97
N THR A 77 11.43 4.09 -3.55
CA THR A 77 11.91 5.04 -2.55
C THR A 77 12.11 4.35 -1.20
N ALA A 78 11.15 3.52 -0.78
CA ALA A 78 11.26 2.77 0.46
C ALA A 78 12.41 1.77 0.42
N ALA A 79 12.60 1.09 -0.71
CA ALA A 79 13.72 0.15 -0.89
C ALA A 79 15.06 0.88 -0.80
N ALA A 80 15.17 2.06 -1.39
CA ALA A 80 16.39 2.86 -1.31
C ALA A 80 16.71 3.29 0.11
N LYS A 81 15.68 3.65 0.88
CA LYS A 81 15.86 4.00 2.31
C LYS A 81 16.37 2.81 3.11
N ARG A 82 15.87 1.62 2.84
CA ARG A 82 16.32 0.41 3.54
C ARG A 82 17.75 0.06 3.23
N MET A 83 18.22 0.35 2.02
CA MET A 83 19.60 0.09 1.63
C MET A 83 20.60 1.00 2.31
N LYS A 84 20.15 2.14 2.79
CA LYS A 84 21.01 3.10 3.51
C LYS A 84 21.15 2.78 4.99
N GLY A 85 20.25 1.98 5.49
CA GLY A 85 20.16 1.65 6.89
C GLY A 85 21.17 0.69 7.36
#